data_90238d0e3babbf5da48de35590664daa
#
_entry.id   90238d0e3babbf5da48de35590664daa
#
_cell.length_a   1.000
_cell.length_b   1.000
_cell.length_c   1.000
_cell.angle_alpha   90.00
_cell.angle_beta   90.00
_cell.angle_gamma   90.00
#
_symmetry.space_group_name_H-M   'P 1'
#
loop_
_entity.id
_entity.type
_entity.pdbx_description
1 polymer ?
#
loop_
_entity_poly.entity_id
_entity_poly.type
_entity_poly.pdbx_seq_one_letter_code
_entity_poly.pdbx_strand_id
1 'polypeptide(L)'
;MTQIEYFGLLEGMQGQTMPYELDCLVQEPVPSLKYLRSLAELKSLMCPVVQDYLQNVFIITSPLDWTIRRLDNKSFEILNDKKGKPLDGFVQIGGAEPGLLYGQPMIHFNLQYHFITEQPDVIMEVLDVPLVDIRLQNVIGEYNISKWIHPTNFCFFMSSDVDTISFKRGDPLMAVKFRTKDRVKLIEVLDTDRRDKIRDEAQRGMSIKDYYPKIPLKQSFELFTKRMRNLWQ
;
A
#
# COMPACT_ATOMS: atom_id res chain seq x y z
N MET A 1 -19.09 11.14 -9.15
CA MET A 1 -17.92 10.25 -9.24
C MET A 1 -16.81 10.85 -8.40
N THR A 2 -16.29 10.11 -7.44
CA THR A 2 -15.20 10.54 -6.56
C THR A 2 -13.86 10.45 -7.27
N GLN A 3 -13.12 11.55 -7.36
CA GLN A 3 -11.78 11.58 -7.92
C GLN A 3 -10.75 11.44 -6.80
N ILE A 4 -9.79 10.54 -6.99
CA ILE A 4 -8.68 10.30 -6.08
C ILE A 4 -7.39 10.38 -6.90
N GLU A 5 -6.53 11.35 -6.56
CA GLU A 5 -5.18 11.44 -7.11
C GLU A 5 -4.30 10.38 -6.43
N TYR A 6 -3.43 9.77 -7.20
CA TYR A 6 -2.45 8.82 -6.65
C TYR A 6 -1.11 8.88 -7.40
N PHE A 7 -0.07 8.46 -6.74
CA PHE A 7 1.20 8.06 -7.32
C PHE A 7 1.88 7.02 -6.42
N GLY A 8 2.74 6.21 -7.01
CA GLY A 8 3.52 5.21 -6.29
C GLY A 8 5.01 5.54 -6.38
N LEU A 9 5.75 5.19 -5.32
CA LEU A 9 7.19 5.31 -5.23
C LEU A 9 7.79 4.03 -4.69
N LEU A 10 8.97 3.66 -5.18
CA LEU A 10 9.83 2.66 -4.57
C LEU A 10 10.93 3.41 -3.80
N GLU A 11 10.92 3.33 -2.48
CA GLU A 11 11.93 3.96 -1.64
C GLU A 11 12.97 2.95 -1.16
N GLY A 12 14.25 3.30 -1.31
CA GLY A 12 15.33 2.56 -0.68
C GLY A 12 15.42 2.83 0.82
N MET A 13 16.15 1.99 1.56
CA MET A 13 16.48 2.27 2.97
C MET A 13 17.16 3.63 3.07
N GLN A 14 16.80 4.44 4.07
CA GLN A 14 17.29 5.79 4.36
C GLN A 14 16.68 6.95 3.56
N GLY A 15 15.51 6.77 2.92
CA GLY A 15 14.87 7.86 2.17
C GLY A 15 15.63 8.28 0.92
N GLN A 16 16.57 7.45 0.46
CA GLN A 16 17.19 7.65 -0.85
C GLN A 16 16.14 7.30 -1.91
N THR A 17 15.72 8.29 -2.67
CA THR A 17 14.99 8.06 -3.92
C THR A 17 15.82 7.14 -4.79
N MET A 18 15.26 5.98 -5.10
CA MET A 18 15.90 5.07 -6.04
C MET A 18 16.05 5.74 -7.40
N PRO A 19 17.07 5.36 -8.20
CA PRO A 19 17.23 5.92 -9.53
C PRO A 19 15.93 5.88 -10.32
N TYR A 20 15.64 6.93 -11.04
CA TYR A 20 14.43 7.16 -11.84
C TYR A 20 13.98 5.95 -12.69
N GLU A 21 14.92 5.06 -13.01
CA GLU A 21 14.67 3.80 -13.73
C GLU A 21 13.78 2.82 -12.98
N LEU A 22 13.57 2.98 -11.67
CA LEU A 22 12.74 2.09 -10.85
C LEU A 22 11.33 2.64 -10.60
N ASP A 23 11.11 3.94 -10.70
CA ASP A 23 9.77 4.53 -10.61
C ASP A 23 8.86 4.03 -11.76
N CYS A 24 9.44 3.73 -12.92
CA CYS A 24 8.70 3.14 -14.04
C CYS A 24 8.24 1.69 -13.79
N LEU A 25 8.69 1.06 -12.70
CA LEU A 25 8.25 -0.30 -12.32
C LEU A 25 6.96 -0.28 -11.50
N VAL A 26 6.62 0.85 -10.87
CA VAL A 26 5.39 0.98 -10.10
C VAL A 26 4.20 0.91 -11.06
N GLN A 27 3.26 0.03 -10.75
CA GLN A 27 2.12 -0.24 -11.62
C GLN A 27 0.89 0.53 -11.15
N GLU A 28 0.03 0.90 -12.10
CA GLU A 28 -1.28 1.47 -11.81
C GLU A 28 -2.12 0.50 -10.97
N PRO A 29 -2.79 0.95 -9.89
CA PRO A 29 -3.75 0.12 -9.17
C PRO A 29 -4.88 -0.33 -10.08
N VAL A 30 -5.13 -1.63 -10.14
CA VAL A 30 -6.09 -2.23 -11.07
C VAL A 30 -7.45 -2.41 -10.39
N PRO A 31 -8.58 -1.96 -11.00
CA PRO A 31 -9.90 -2.27 -10.46
C PRO A 31 -10.07 -3.78 -10.23
N SER A 32 -10.49 -4.17 -9.02
CA SER A 32 -10.52 -5.59 -8.61
C SER A 32 -11.37 -6.47 -9.53
N LEU A 33 -12.53 -5.98 -9.98
CA LEU A 33 -13.37 -6.71 -10.94
C LEU A 33 -12.66 -6.95 -12.28
N LYS A 34 -11.88 -5.98 -12.77
CA LYS A 34 -11.07 -6.13 -13.99
C LYS A 34 -9.98 -7.17 -13.77
N TYR A 35 -9.27 -7.07 -12.64
CA TYR A 35 -8.19 -7.99 -12.30
C TYR A 35 -8.70 -9.43 -12.15
N LEU A 36 -9.74 -9.66 -11.35
CA LEU A 36 -10.28 -10.99 -11.08
C LEU A 36 -10.85 -11.65 -12.35
N ARG A 37 -11.46 -10.89 -13.25
CA ARG A 37 -11.91 -11.41 -14.56
C ARG A 37 -10.76 -11.85 -15.46
N SER A 38 -9.57 -11.29 -15.30
CA SER A 38 -8.38 -11.71 -16.06
C SER A 38 -7.78 -13.02 -15.57
N LEU A 39 -8.05 -13.42 -14.31
CA LEU A 39 -7.51 -14.65 -13.74
C LEU A 39 -8.34 -15.90 -14.12
N ALA A 40 -9.66 -15.78 -14.14
CA ALA A 40 -10.57 -16.89 -14.48
C ALA A 40 -12.00 -16.38 -14.68
N GLU A 41 -12.83 -17.19 -15.35
CA GLU A 41 -14.29 -17.02 -15.38
C GLU A 41 -14.89 -17.43 -14.02
N LEU A 42 -14.78 -16.58 -13.02
CA LEU A 42 -15.37 -16.83 -11.71
C LEU A 42 -16.86 -16.53 -11.74
N LYS A 43 -17.71 -17.56 -11.71
CA LYS A 43 -19.18 -17.39 -11.63
C LYS A 43 -19.63 -16.53 -10.45
N SER A 44 -18.88 -16.56 -9.34
CA SER A 44 -19.12 -15.71 -8.17
C SER A 44 -19.06 -14.21 -8.47
N LEU A 45 -18.31 -13.79 -9.49
CA LEU A 45 -18.25 -12.39 -9.92
C LEU A 45 -19.54 -11.90 -10.60
N MET A 46 -20.44 -12.82 -10.94
CA MET A 46 -21.78 -12.48 -11.46
C MET A 46 -22.77 -12.11 -10.35
N CYS A 47 -22.44 -12.44 -9.09
CA CYS A 47 -23.30 -12.12 -7.95
C CYS A 47 -23.30 -10.60 -7.67
N PRO A 48 -24.48 -9.93 -7.65
CA PRO A 48 -24.55 -8.50 -7.38
C PRO A 48 -23.91 -8.09 -6.05
N VAL A 49 -24.06 -8.91 -4.99
CA VAL A 49 -23.47 -8.66 -3.67
C VAL A 49 -21.95 -8.65 -3.75
N VAL A 50 -21.35 -9.56 -4.52
CA VAL A 50 -19.90 -9.57 -4.73
C VAL A 50 -19.44 -8.36 -5.54
N GLN A 51 -20.22 -7.96 -6.56
CA GLN A 51 -19.92 -6.78 -7.35
C GLN A 51 -19.98 -5.51 -6.51
N ASP A 52 -20.99 -5.37 -5.66
CA ASP A 52 -21.12 -4.24 -4.73
C ASP A 52 -19.98 -4.20 -3.72
N TYR A 53 -19.59 -5.37 -3.17
CA TYR A 53 -18.45 -5.46 -2.25
C TYR A 53 -17.13 -5.04 -2.92
N LEU A 54 -16.93 -5.44 -4.19
CA LEU A 54 -15.74 -5.14 -4.97
C LEU A 54 -15.78 -3.75 -5.63
N GLN A 55 -16.88 -3.03 -5.50
CA GLN A 55 -16.95 -1.65 -5.96
C GLN A 55 -15.92 -0.80 -5.18
N ASN A 56 -15.18 0.04 -5.90
CA ASN A 56 -14.14 0.90 -5.33
C ASN A 56 -12.98 0.14 -4.63
N VAL A 57 -12.80 -1.15 -4.98
CA VAL A 57 -11.65 -1.94 -4.58
C VAL A 57 -10.65 -2.01 -5.74
N PHE A 58 -9.40 -1.70 -5.44
CA PHE A 58 -8.30 -1.71 -6.39
C PHE A 58 -7.19 -2.64 -5.91
N ILE A 59 -6.67 -3.45 -6.82
CA ILE A 59 -5.55 -4.37 -6.54
C ILE A 59 -4.24 -3.64 -6.82
N ILE A 60 -3.33 -3.72 -5.88
CA ILE A 60 -1.96 -3.28 -6.03
C ILE A 60 -1.12 -4.51 -6.30
N THR A 61 -0.33 -4.43 -7.36
CA THR A 61 0.43 -5.57 -7.87
C THR A 61 1.92 -5.41 -7.60
N SER A 62 2.64 -6.52 -7.60
CA SER A 62 4.08 -6.52 -7.44
C SER A 62 4.77 -5.79 -8.58
N PRO A 63 5.65 -4.82 -8.31
CA PRO A 63 6.43 -4.14 -9.34
C PRO A 63 7.61 -4.99 -9.86
N LEU A 64 7.98 -6.03 -9.13
CA LEU A 64 9.18 -6.84 -9.35
C LEU A 64 8.88 -8.33 -9.23
N ASP A 65 9.78 -9.15 -9.79
CA ASP A 65 9.87 -10.57 -9.46
C ASP A 65 10.69 -10.70 -8.17
N TRP A 66 10.17 -11.40 -7.17
CA TRP A 66 10.86 -11.64 -5.91
C TRP A 66 10.36 -12.88 -5.20
N THR A 67 11.21 -13.44 -4.35
CA THR A 67 10.91 -14.63 -3.55
C THR A 67 11.24 -14.35 -2.09
N ILE A 68 10.34 -14.72 -1.19
CA ILE A 68 10.59 -14.73 0.23
C ILE A 68 10.71 -16.19 0.69
N ARG A 69 11.77 -16.50 1.42
CA ARG A 69 12.04 -17.82 2.00
C ARG A 69 12.21 -17.70 3.51
N ARG A 70 11.51 -18.54 4.25
CA ARG A 70 11.71 -18.69 5.68
C ARG A 70 12.99 -19.50 5.91
N LEU A 71 13.93 -18.96 6.67
CA LEU A 71 15.15 -19.67 7.09
C LEU A 71 14.93 -20.37 8.43
N ASP A 72 14.26 -19.70 9.35
CA ASP A 72 13.84 -20.21 10.66
C ASP A 72 12.60 -19.46 11.17
N ASN A 73 12.21 -19.68 12.43
CA ASN A 73 11.01 -19.05 13.00
C ASN A 73 11.08 -17.52 13.13
N LYS A 74 12.24 -16.90 12.90
CA LYS A 74 12.46 -15.46 13.11
C LYS A 74 13.18 -14.78 11.95
N SER A 75 13.72 -15.55 11.01
CA SER A 75 14.51 -15.02 9.91
C SER A 75 13.97 -15.44 8.55
N PHE A 76 14.09 -14.53 7.60
CA PHE A 76 13.68 -14.69 6.21
C PHE A 76 14.77 -14.21 5.29
N GLU A 77 14.84 -14.81 4.14
CA GLU A 77 15.66 -14.38 3.02
C GLU A 77 14.76 -13.85 1.90
N ILE A 78 15.14 -12.73 1.30
CA ILE A 78 14.39 -12.13 0.20
C ILE A 78 15.32 -12.02 -0.99
N LEU A 79 14.91 -12.64 -2.08
CA LEU A 79 15.70 -12.76 -3.29
C LEU A 79 14.98 -12.11 -4.49
N ASN A 80 15.76 -11.50 -5.36
CA ASN A 80 15.30 -11.14 -6.70
C ASN A 80 15.57 -12.34 -7.61
N ASP A 81 14.51 -12.93 -8.19
CA ASP A 81 14.59 -14.13 -8.99
C ASP A 81 15.51 -14.01 -10.22
N LYS A 82 15.69 -12.80 -10.75
CA LYS A 82 16.53 -12.59 -11.95
C LYS A 82 18.03 -12.62 -11.70
N LYS A 83 18.48 -12.42 -10.44
CA LYS A 83 19.93 -12.31 -10.15
C LYS A 83 20.37 -12.97 -8.86
N GLY A 84 19.46 -13.58 -8.09
CA GLY A 84 19.77 -14.13 -6.76
C GLY A 84 20.36 -13.10 -5.79
N LYS A 85 20.18 -11.81 -6.06
CA LYS A 85 20.67 -10.73 -5.20
C LYS A 85 19.64 -10.38 -4.16
N PRO A 86 20.05 -10.09 -2.92
CA PRO A 86 19.16 -9.55 -1.92
C PRO A 86 18.49 -8.27 -2.44
N LEU A 87 17.20 -8.13 -2.18
CA LEU A 87 16.46 -6.87 -2.43
C LEU A 87 16.71 -5.91 -1.26
N ASP A 88 17.99 -5.68 -0.94
CA ASP A 88 18.38 -4.79 0.13
C ASP A 88 17.80 -3.40 -0.11
N GLY A 89 17.01 -2.94 0.85
CA GLY A 89 16.36 -1.64 0.79
C GLY A 89 14.91 -1.64 0.28
N PHE A 90 14.45 -2.68 -0.43
CA PHE A 90 13.05 -2.76 -0.85
C PHE A 90 12.16 -3.49 0.14
N VAL A 91 12.74 -4.46 0.84
CA VAL A 91 12.01 -5.26 1.81
C VAL A 91 12.77 -5.21 3.13
N GLN A 92 12.05 -4.84 4.16
CA GLN A 92 12.54 -4.82 5.53
C GLN A 92 11.81 -5.88 6.32
N ILE A 93 12.54 -6.58 7.18
CA ILE A 93 11.94 -7.51 8.12
C ILE A 93 11.98 -6.86 9.49
N GLY A 94 10.83 -6.45 9.98
CA GLY A 94 10.66 -5.95 11.34
C GLY A 94 10.80 -7.08 12.34
N GLY A 95 11.42 -6.81 13.49
CA GLY A 95 11.53 -7.77 14.59
C GLY A 95 10.15 -8.26 15.03
N ALA A 96 10.08 -9.52 15.46
CA ALA A 96 8.89 -10.06 16.10
C ALA A 96 8.65 -9.29 17.41
N GLU A 97 7.70 -8.36 17.43
CA GLU A 97 7.25 -7.77 18.69
C GLU A 97 6.48 -8.82 19.48
N PRO A 98 6.85 -9.05 20.73
CA PRO A 98 6.10 -9.99 21.59
C PRO A 98 4.64 -9.55 21.69
N GLY A 99 3.72 -10.41 21.26
CA GLY A 99 2.28 -10.17 21.33
C GLY A 99 1.60 -9.71 20.04
N LEU A 100 2.33 -9.35 18.98
CA LEU A 100 1.76 -9.14 17.65
C LEU A 100 1.72 -10.46 16.88
N LEU A 101 0.54 -10.82 16.38
CA LEU A 101 0.25 -11.91 15.46
C LEU A 101 1.18 -13.13 15.60
N TYR A 102 1.08 -13.78 16.76
CA TYR A 102 1.78 -15.05 17.04
C TYR A 102 3.32 -14.97 17.07
N GLY A 103 3.91 -13.80 17.30
CA GLY A 103 5.36 -13.63 17.35
C GLY A 103 6.05 -13.78 15.98
N GLN A 104 5.29 -13.68 14.89
CA GLN A 104 5.86 -13.71 13.55
C GLN A 104 6.45 -12.35 13.19
N PRO A 105 7.60 -12.32 12.50
CA PRO A 105 8.17 -11.07 12.01
C PRO A 105 7.29 -10.46 10.94
N MET A 106 7.20 -9.14 10.97
CA MET A 106 6.48 -8.35 9.98
C MET A 106 7.41 -8.06 8.80
N ILE A 107 6.92 -8.31 7.60
CA ILE A 107 7.63 -8.05 6.36
C ILE A 107 7.11 -6.73 5.82
N HIS A 108 7.98 -5.75 5.70
CA HIS A 108 7.69 -4.46 5.07
C HIS A 108 8.21 -4.43 3.64
N PHE A 109 7.37 -4.09 2.71
CA PHE A 109 7.75 -3.81 1.34
C PHE A 109 7.72 -2.30 1.11
N ASN A 110 8.85 -1.69 0.78
CA ASN A 110 8.98 -0.23 0.62
C ASN A 110 8.40 0.27 -0.72
N LEU A 111 7.21 -0.22 -1.06
CA LEU A 111 6.39 0.30 -2.13
C LEU A 111 5.36 1.23 -1.48
N GLN A 112 5.47 2.51 -1.74
CA GLN A 112 4.62 3.52 -1.14
C GLN A 112 3.66 4.08 -2.18
N TYR A 113 2.38 3.96 -1.91
CA TYR A 113 1.35 4.69 -2.66
C TYR A 113 0.81 5.84 -1.82
N HIS A 114 0.72 6.99 -2.44
CA HIS A 114 0.04 8.15 -1.88
C HIS A 114 -1.32 8.27 -2.55
N PHE A 115 -2.38 8.33 -1.74
CA PHE A 115 -3.75 8.56 -2.20
C PHE A 115 -4.27 9.81 -1.55
N ILE A 116 -4.76 10.77 -2.34
CA ILE A 116 -5.28 12.04 -1.85
C ILE A 116 -6.56 12.43 -2.59
N THR A 117 -7.43 13.18 -1.92
CA THR A 117 -8.66 13.70 -2.52
C THR A 117 -9.11 14.97 -1.83
N GLU A 118 -9.72 15.89 -2.59
CA GLU A 118 -10.42 17.05 -2.05
C GLU A 118 -11.78 16.71 -1.45
N GLN A 119 -12.33 15.56 -1.84
CA GLN A 119 -13.65 15.17 -1.37
C GLN A 119 -13.62 14.83 0.12
N PRO A 120 -14.53 15.38 0.94
CA PRO A 120 -14.53 15.14 2.36
C PRO A 120 -14.89 13.68 2.69
N ASP A 121 -14.31 13.20 3.80
CA ASP A 121 -14.68 11.94 4.46
C ASP A 121 -14.53 10.66 3.60
N VAL A 122 -13.55 10.65 2.68
CA VAL A 122 -13.18 9.44 1.96
C VAL A 122 -12.24 8.61 2.85
N ILE A 123 -12.68 7.42 3.21
CA ILE A 123 -11.88 6.46 3.98
C ILE A 123 -11.24 5.47 3.01
N MET A 124 -9.94 5.26 3.15
CA MET A 124 -9.23 4.16 2.50
C MET A 124 -9.01 3.03 3.51
N GLU A 125 -9.35 1.83 3.11
CA GLU A 125 -9.10 0.58 3.81
C GLU A 125 -8.03 -0.22 3.07
N VAL A 126 -7.07 -0.78 3.81
CA VAL A 126 -6.13 -1.79 3.31
C VAL A 126 -6.71 -3.16 3.58
N LEU A 127 -6.74 -4.02 2.57
CA LEU A 127 -7.37 -5.33 2.61
C LEU A 127 -6.44 -6.40 2.03
N ASP A 128 -6.68 -7.65 2.40
CA ASP A 128 -6.19 -8.78 1.62
C ASP A 128 -6.82 -8.79 0.22
N VAL A 129 -6.13 -9.41 -0.73
CA VAL A 129 -6.66 -9.50 -2.10
C VAL A 129 -7.92 -10.38 -2.10
N PRO A 130 -9.08 -9.84 -2.46
CA PRO A 130 -10.31 -10.60 -2.43
C PRO A 130 -10.26 -11.80 -3.38
N LEU A 131 -10.70 -12.96 -2.92
CA LEU A 131 -10.84 -14.20 -3.70
C LEU A 131 -9.51 -14.77 -4.25
N VAL A 132 -8.38 -14.29 -3.77
CA VAL A 132 -7.05 -14.79 -4.16
C VAL A 132 -6.26 -15.14 -2.91
N ASP A 133 -5.74 -16.36 -2.84
CA ASP A 133 -4.85 -16.80 -1.75
C ASP A 133 -3.40 -16.48 -2.11
N ILE A 134 -2.86 -15.42 -1.54
CA ILE A 134 -1.47 -14.99 -1.76
C ILE A 134 -0.51 -15.51 -0.69
N ARG A 135 -1.00 -16.28 0.29
CA ARG A 135 -0.23 -16.81 1.43
C ARG A 135 0.48 -15.75 2.28
N LEU A 136 0.15 -14.49 2.06
CA LEU A 136 0.53 -13.35 2.89
C LEU A 136 -0.75 -12.76 3.50
N GLN A 137 -0.67 -12.43 4.76
CA GLN A 137 -1.72 -11.71 5.47
C GLN A 137 -1.31 -10.25 5.59
N ASN A 138 -2.09 -9.35 5.03
CA ASN A 138 -1.85 -7.91 5.14
C ASN A 138 -2.14 -7.40 6.56
N VAL A 139 -1.39 -6.41 6.99
CA VAL A 139 -1.77 -5.60 8.14
C VAL A 139 -2.93 -4.69 7.71
N ILE A 140 -4.12 -5.05 8.18
CA ILE A 140 -5.35 -4.32 7.85
C ILE A 140 -5.36 -2.99 8.61
N GLY A 141 -5.74 -1.93 7.92
CA GLY A 141 -5.89 -0.61 8.51
C GLY A 141 -6.79 0.29 7.67
N GLU A 142 -7.27 1.36 8.28
CA GLU A 142 -8.06 2.36 7.59
C GLU A 142 -7.66 3.78 8.00
N TYR A 143 -7.75 4.73 7.08
CA TYR A 143 -7.56 6.14 7.38
C TYR A 143 -8.28 7.05 6.39
N ASN A 144 -8.57 8.28 6.82
CA ASN A 144 -9.25 9.27 6.01
C ASN A 144 -8.26 10.02 5.12
N ILE A 145 -8.22 9.68 3.82
CA ILE A 145 -7.32 10.29 2.84
C ILE A 145 -7.65 11.75 2.48
N SER A 146 -8.82 12.24 2.90
CA SER A 146 -9.19 13.65 2.77
C SER A 146 -8.57 14.52 3.86
N LYS A 147 -8.13 13.90 4.96
CA LYS A 147 -7.63 14.60 6.16
C LYS A 147 -6.18 14.29 6.47
N TRP A 148 -5.68 13.17 5.97
CA TRP A 148 -4.35 12.69 6.28
C TRP A 148 -3.65 12.14 5.05
N ILE A 149 -2.58 12.81 4.63
CA ILE A 149 -1.68 12.29 3.61
C ILE A 149 -0.70 11.36 4.31
N HIS A 150 -0.79 10.09 4.01
CA HIS A 150 0.13 9.09 4.52
C HIS A 150 0.50 8.13 3.39
N PRO A 151 1.79 7.80 3.22
CA PRO A 151 2.16 6.73 2.31
C PRO A 151 1.54 5.42 2.79
N THR A 152 0.97 4.66 1.88
CA THR A 152 0.45 3.34 2.17
C THR A 152 1.62 2.38 2.30
N ASN A 153 1.89 1.91 3.51
CA ASN A 153 2.92 0.92 3.75
C ASN A 153 2.37 -0.49 3.53
N PHE A 154 3.15 -1.31 2.89
CA PHE A 154 2.84 -2.71 2.65
C PHE A 154 3.49 -3.56 3.73
N CYS A 155 2.68 -4.00 4.68
CA CYS A 155 3.11 -4.83 5.79
C CYS A 155 2.40 -6.16 5.74
N PHE A 156 3.15 -7.24 5.81
CA PHE A 156 2.63 -8.59 5.70
C PHE A 156 3.14 -9.50 6.80
N PHE A 157 2.35 -10.51 7.11
CA PHE A 157 2.79 -11.70 7.81
C PHE A 157 2.72 -12.88 6.85
N MET A 158 3.77 -13.70 6.83
CA MET A 158 3.78 -14.91 6.04
C MET A 158 3.08 -16.03 6.81
N SER A 159 2.20 -16.77 6.15
CA SER A 159 1.53 -17.92 6.76
C SER A 159 2.54 -18.91 7.34
N SER A 160 2.26 -19.46 8.54
CA SER A 160 3.19 -20.33 9.26
C SER A 160 3.42 -21.68 8.58
N ASP A 161 2.49 -22.10 7.74
CA ASP A 161 2.53 -23.36 6.98
C ASP A 161 3.27 -23.24 5.64
N VAL A 162 3.84 -22.06 5.34
CA VAL A 162 4.51 -21.76 4.09
C VAL A 162 5.97 -21.39 4.34
N ASP A 163 6.88 -22.07 3.65
CA ASP A 163 8.32 -21.80 3.76
C ASP A 163 8.82 -20.87 2.67
N THR A 164 8.15 -20.83 1.52
CA THR A 164 8.60 -20.02 0.38
C THR A 164 7.39 -19.48 -0.39
N ILE A 165 7.42 -18.19 -0.71
CA ILE A 165 6.45 -17.54 -1.60
C ILE A 165 7.23 -16.79 -2.67
N SER A 166 6.81 -16.94 -3.94
CA SER A 166 7.39 -16.20 -5.06
C SER A 166 6.33 -15.34 -5.72
N PHE A 167 6.69 -14.12 -6.05
CA PHE A 167 5.88 -13.17 -6.79
C PHE A 167 6.55 -12.82 -8.11
N LYS A 168 5.75 -12.71 -9.14
CA LYS A 168 6.14 -12.13 -10.42
C LYS A 168 5.62 -10.70 -10.50
N ARG A 169 6.25 -9.91 -11.33
CA ARG A 169 5.71 -8.59 -11.67
C ARG A 169 4.28 -8.71 -12.19
N GLY A 170 3.37 -7.97 -11.58
CA GLY A 170 1.94 -8.04 -11.90
C GLY A 170 1.13 -8.97 -10.99
N ASP A 171 1.77 -9.82 -10.18
CA ASP A 171 1.05 -10.61 -9.18
C ASP A 171 0.44 -9.71 -8.11
N PRO A 172 -0.74 -10.07 -7.58
CA PRO A 172 -1.42 -9.23 -6.60
C PRO A 172 -0.69 -9.29 -5.25
N LEU A 173 -0.51 -8.13 -4.63
CA LEU A 173 0.08 -8.03 -3.29
C LEU A 173 -0.98 -7.70 -2.24
N MET A 174 -1.82 -6.74 -2.52
CA MET A 174 -2.84 -6.26 -1.60
C MET A 174 -3.98 -5.59 -2.34
N ALA A 175 -5.02 -5.25 -1.63
CA ALA A 175 -6.11 -4.42 -2.12
C ALA A 175 -6.28 -3.17 -1.27
N VAL A 176 -6.74 -2.09 -1.90
CA VAL A 176 -7.23 -0.90 -1.23
C VAL A 176 -8.68 -0.68 -1.61
N LYS A 177 -9.51 -0.35 -0.63
CA LYS A 177 -10.92 -0.03 -0.82
C LYS A 177 -11.19 1.39 -0.39
N PHE A 178 -11.88 2.15 -1.24
CA PHE A 178 -12.31 3.50 -0.89
C PHE A 178 -13.79 3.49 -0.52
N ARG A 179 -14.08 3.82 0.74
CA ARG A 179 -15.45 3.98 1.22
C ARG A 179 -15.96 5.37 0.87
N THR A 180 -16.78 5.40 -0.16
CA THR A 180 -17.51 6.58 -0.64
C THR A 180 -18.82 6.12 -1.30
N LYS A 181 -19.79 7.01 -1.39
CA LYS A 181 -21.09 6.72 -2.02
C LYS A 181 -20.98 6.58 -3.54
N ASP A 182 -20.03 7.27 -4.11
CA ASP A 182 -19.83 7.32 -5.56
C ASP A 182 -18.83 6.27 -6.04
N ARG A 183 -18.83 6.01 -7.34
CA ARG A 183 -17.74 5.28 -7.98
C ARG A 183 -16.46 6.11 -7.93
N VAL A 184 -15.36 5.44 -7.62
CA VAL A 184 -14.03 6.04 -7.59
C VAL A 184 -13.40 5.98 -8.97
N LYS A 185 -12.75 7.10 -9.34
CA LYS A 185 -11.82 7.18 -10.46
C LYS A 185 -10.45 7.55 -9.89
N LEU A 186 -9.48 6.69 -10.07
CA LEU A 186 -8.08 6.99 -9.78
C LEU A 186 -7.49 7.85 -10.90
N ILE A 187 -6.71 8.86 -10.54
CA ILE A 187 -6.02 9.77 -11.45
C ILE A 187 -4.56 9.77 -11.05
N GLU A 188 -3.71 9.31 -11.95
CA GLU A 188 -2.27 9.33 -11.70
C GLU A 188 -1.74 10.77 -11.76
N VAL A 189 -0.97 11.15 -10.74
CA VAL A 189 -0.25 12.42 -10.70
C VAL A 189 1.04 12.23 -11.47
N LEU A 190 1.11 12.77 -12.70
CA LEU A 190 2.31 12.72 -13.56
C LEU A 190 3.26 13.89 -13.31
N ASP A 191 2.73 15.01 -12.81
CA ASP A 191 3.49 16.22 -12.52
C ASP A 191 4.43 15.99 -11.33
N THR A 192 5.73 16.11 -11.59
CA THR A 192 6.79 15.88 -10.60
C THR A 192 6.73 16.88 -9.46
N ASP A 193 6.49 18.16 -9.75
CA ASP A 193 6.40 19.21 -8.73
C ASP A 193 5.20 18.96 -7.80
N ARG A 194 4.10 18.48 -8.37
CA ARG A 194 2.92 18.06 -7.60
C ARG A 194 3.23 16.87 -6.70
N ARG A 195 3.92 15.83 -7.22
CA ARG A 195 4.34 14.66 -6.43
C ARG A 195 5.24 15.06 -5.27
N ASP A 196 6.25 15.91 -5.53
CA ASP A 196 7.18 16.39 -4.52
C ASP A 196 6.46 17.19 -3.44
N LYS A 197 5.54 18.07 -3.81
CA LYS A 197 4.72 18.83 -2.87
C LYS A 197 3.90 17.90 -1.96
N ILE A 198 3.27 16.87 -2.51
CA ILE A 198 2.48 15.90 -1.73
C ILE A 198 3.40 15.10 -0.78
N ARG A 199 4.55 14.64 -1.26
CA ARG A 199 5.53 13.91 -0.46
C ARG A 199 6.06 14.74 0.70
N ASP A 200 6.42 15.98 0.45
CA ASP A 200 6.90 16.90 1.48
C ASP A 200 5.84 17.13 2.56
N GLU A 201 4.58 17.30 2.18
CA GLU A 201 3.49 17.45 3.14
C GLU A 201 3.25 16.16 3.94
N ALA A 202 3.36 15.00 3.31
CA ALA A 202 3.28 13.71 4.00
C ALA A 202 4.42 13.55 5.04
N GLN A 203 5.66 13.85 4.65
CA GLN A 203 6.82 13.80 5.54
C GLN A 203 6.73 14.80 6.69
N ARG A 204 6.34 16.04 6.43
CA ARG A 204 6.10 17.04 7.48
C ARG A 204 5.03 16.58 8.46
N GLY A 205 4.03 15.90 7.94
CA GLY A 205 2.98 15.31 8.75
C GLY A 205 3.49 14.25 9.72
N MET A 206 4.32 13.32 9.25
CA MET A 206 4.96 12.31 10.09
C MET A 206 5.90 12.95 11.12
N SER A 207 6.69 13.94 10.72
CA SER A 207 7.62 14.67 11.61
C SER A 207 6.91 15.36 12.77
N ILE A 208 5.67 15.86 12.58
CA ILE A 208 4.91 16.45 13.69
C ILE A 208 4.64 15.43 14.79
N LYS A 209 4.36 14.18 14.44
CA LYS A 209 4.13 13.09 15.39
C LYS A 209 5.41 12.77 16.18
N ASP A 210 6.56 12.82 15.52
CA ASP A 210 7.86 12.55 16.14
C ASP A 210 8.33 13.71 17.05
N TYR A 211 8.10 14.96 16.61
CA TYR A 211 8.44 16.15 17.40
C TYR A 211 7.50 16.42 18.58
N TYR A 212 6.22 15.99 18.45
CA TYR A 212 5.21 16.24 19.48
C TYR A 212 4.48 14.94 19.85
N PRO A 213 5.17 13.95 20.43
CA PRO A 213 4.55 12.66 20.77
C PRO A 213 3.41 12.76 21.79
N LYS A 214 3.27 13.93 22.45
CA LYS A 214 2.21 14.21 23.44
C LYS A 214 1.00 14.98 22.88
N ILE A 215 1.02 15.36 21.61
CA ILE A 215 -0.16 16.02 21.02
C ILE A 215 -1.26 14.97 20.88
N PRO A 216 -2.45 15.23 21.44
CA PRO A 216 -3.60 14.34 21.23
C PRO A 216 -3.85 14.13 19.75
N LEU A 217 -4.21 12.90 19.36
CA LEU A 217 -4.44 12.50 17.97
C LEU A 217 -5.38 13.46 17.23
N LYS A 218 -6.39 13.98 17.94
CA LYS A 218 -7.33 14.98 17.43
C LYS A 218 -6.65 16.26 16.96
N GLN A 219 -5.70 16.80 17.74
CA GLN A 219 -4.97 18.02 17.37
C GLN A 219 -4.01 17.77 16.21
N SER A 220 -3.40 16.59 16.15
CA SER A 220 -2.61 16.19 14.99
C SER A 220 -3.45 16.20 13.71
N PHE A 221 -4.66 15.64 13.74
CA PHE A 221 -5.59 15.67 12.62
C PHE A 221 -6.02 17.08 12.21
N GLU A 222 -6.23 18.01 13.16
CA GLU A 222 -6.58 19.40 12.86
C GLU A 222 -5.43 20.13 12.13
N LEU A 223 -4.17 19.91 12.58
CA LEU A 223 -3.00 20.45 11.91
C LEU A 223 -2.84 19.90 10.49
N PHE A 224 -3.07 18.60 10.29
CA PHE A 224 -3.06 17.97 8.98
C PHE A 224 -4.15 18.54 8.07
N THR A 225 -5.38 18.64 8.55
CA THR A 225 -6.49 19.16 7.77
C THR A 225 -6.24 20.60 7.30
N LYS A 226 -5.61 21.44 8.13
CA LYS A 226 -5.21 22.80 7.74
C LYS A 226 -4.15 22.80 6.63
N ARG A 227 -3.19 21.88 6.68
CA ARG A 227 -2.15 21.74 5.66
C ARG A 227 -2.66 21.17 4.35
N MET A 228 -3.58 20.20 4.42
CA MET A 228 -4.24 19.67 3.22
C MET A 228 -4.90 20.77 2.39
N ARG A 229 -5.54 21.75 3.04
CA ARG A 229 -6.13 22.90 2.33
C ARG A 229 -5.10 23.68 1.53
N ASN A 230 -3.86 23.78 2.01
CA ASN A 230 -2.80 24.50 1.29
C ASN A 230 -2.27 23.75 0.07
N LEU A 231 -2.54 22.45 -0.07
CA LEU A 231 -2.19 21.67 -1.26
C LEU A 231 -3.10 21.99 -2.45
N TRP A 232 -4.30 22.51 -2.16
CA TRP A 232 -5.32 22.74 -3.17
C TRP A 232 -5.42 24.23 -3.58
N GLN A 233 -4.68 25.11 -2.91
CA GLN A 233 -4.48 26.51 -3.28
C GLN A 233 -3.25 26.68 -4.17
#